data_be4548b4892e730abc994c73814bc84c
#
_entry.id   be4548b4892e730abc994c73814bc84c
#
_cell.length_a   1.000
_cell.length_b   1.000
_cell.length_c   1.000
_cell.angle_alpha   90.00
_cell.angle_beta   90.00
_cell.angle_gamma   90.00
#
_symmetry.space_group_name_H-M   'P 1'
#
loop_
_entity.id
_entity.type
_entity.pdbx_description
1 polymer ?
#
loop_
_entity_poly.entity_id
_entity_poly.type
_entity_poly.pdbx_seq_one_letter_code
_entity_poly.pdbx_strand_id
1 'polypeptide(L)'
;FGLRTYIRPIYFDGILGLTWPMIIFALVVIAGEMGTVKQINLNYTVLADLSNVQVIVPNSEVWGNVITNYSVNPTRRAEWTFGVGYGANLKTAEEIIRSTIMADERAHADPEPFIQVNNLNDSSVDFLVRVWCSAGDYFAFKADMTRKVKEALDEGGVDIPFPTRTIVQAAE
;
A
#
# COMPACT_ATOMS: atom_id res chain seq x y z
N PHE A 1 -22.00 -14.04 15.87
CA PHE A 1 -22.67 -14.04 14.56
C PHE A 1 -21.76 -13.57 13.42
N GLY A 2 -20.71 -12.77 13.66
CA GLY A 2 -19.82 -12.20 12.63
C GLY A 2 -18.73 -13.16 12.11
N LEU A 3 -18.23 -14.04 12.92
CA LEU A 3 -17.14 -14.98 12.57
C LEU A 3 -17.57 -16.08 11.58
N ARG A 4 -18.84 -16.44 11.59
CA ARG A 4 -19.37 -17.44 10.65
C ARG A 4 -19.25 -17.01 9.19
N THR A 5 -19.25 -15.69 8.93
CA THR A 5 -19.18 -15.13 7.58
C THR A 5 -17.72 -15.08 7.07
N TYR A 6 -16.73 -14.87 7.96
CA TYR A 6 -15.31 -14.79 7.59
C TYR A 6 -14.60 -16.15 7.49
N ILE A 7 -15.06 -17.13 8.24
CA ILE A 7 -14.46 -18.49 8.27
C ILE A 7 -15.32 -19.49 7.46
N ARG A 8 -16.56 -19.14 7.14
CA ARG A 8 -17.43 -19.98 6.32
C ARG A 8 -16.78 -20.42 4.99
N PRO A 9 -16.06 -19.55 4.26
CA PRO A 9 -15.27 -20.00 3.11
C PRO A 9 -14.14 -20.97 3.46
N ILE A 10 -13.54 -20.81 4.66
CA ILE A 10 -12.37 -21.60 5.07
C ILE A 10 -12.74 -23.03 5.42
N TYR A 11 -13.90 -23.25 6.06
CA TYR A 11 -14.28 -24.58 6.58
C TYR A 11 -15.36 -25.30 5.77
N PHE A 12 -16.27 -24.58 5.10
CA PHE A 12 -17.43 -25.21 4.46
C PHE A 12 -17.22 -25.52 2.98
N ASP A 13 -16.49 -24.67 2.25
CA ASP A 13 -16.23 -24.89 0.84
C ASP A 13 -15.09 -25.90 0.58
N GLY A 14 -14.24 -26.12 1.59
CA GLY A 14 -13.20 -27.16 1.58
C GLY A 14 -13.71 -28.59 1.47
N ILE A 15 -14.97 -28.85 1.82
CA ILE A 15 -15.61 -30.15 1.66
C ILE A 15 -16.12 -30.37 0.22
N LEU A 16 -16.31 -29.29 -0.55
CA LEU A 16 -16.81 -29.32 -1.93
C LEU A 16 -15.77 -29.01 -3.02
N GLY A 17 -14.50 -28.90 -2.66
CA GLY A 17 -13.38 -29.11 -3.60
C GLY A 17 -12.96 -27.98 -4.52
N LEU A 18 -13.49 -26.73 -4.44
CA LEU A 18 -13.21 -25.71 -5.45
C LEU A 18 -12.55 -24.41 -4.95
N THR A 19 -12.43 -24.15 -3.65
CA THR A 19 -11.95 -22.85 -3.14
C THR A 19 -10.69 -22.90 -2.26
N TRP A 20 -10.17 -24.06 -1.94
CA TRP A 20 -8.95 -24.27 -1.14
C TRP A 20 -7.70 -23.52 -1.65
N PRO A 21 -7.42 -23.46 -2.96
CA PRO A 21 -6.18 -22.84 -3.43
C PRO A 21 -6.10 -21.34 -3.18
N MET A 22 -7.22 -20.62 -3.12
CA MET A 22 -7.20 -19.15 -3.04
C MET A 22 -6.92 -18.59 -1.63
N ILE A 23 -7.16 -19.37 -0.58
CA ILE A 23 -6.97 -18.90 0.81
C ILE A 23 -5.58 -19.27 1.33
N ILE A 24 -5.01 -20.39 0.89
CA ILE A 24 -3.68 -20.88 1.28
C ILE A 24 -2.54 -20.00 0.73
N PHE A 25 -2.77 -18.97 0.02
CA PHE A 25 -1.73 -18.02 -0.41
C PHE A 25 -2.10 -16.57 -0.07
N ALA A 26 -3.11 -16.36 0.77
CA ALA A 26 -3.53 -15.03 1.18
C ALA A 26 -2.48 -14.41 2.11
N LEU A 27 -2.07 -13.19 1.80
CA LEU A 27 -1.30 -12.35 2.71
C LEU A 27 -2.25 -11.77 3.76
N VAL A 28 -1.98 -12.09 5.02
CA VAL A 28 -2.83 -11.69 6.14
C VAL A 28 -2.01 -11.07 7.28
N VAL A 29 -2.70 -10.33 8.15
CA VAL A 29 -2.23 -10.01 9.50
C VAL A 29 -3.21 -10.64 10.49
N ILE A 30 -2.71 -11.48 11.38
CA ILE A 30 -3.48 -12.20 12.41
C ILE A 30 -2.75 -12.05 13.73
N ALA A 31 -3.42 -11.55 14.76
CA ALA A 31 -2.82 -11.31 16.09
C ALA A 31 -1.53 -10.46 16.05
N GLY A 32 -1.42 -9.52 15.09
CA GLY A 32 -0.25 -8.69 14.89
C GLY A 32 0.82 -9.29 13.98
N GLU A 33 0.75 -10.58 13.66
CA GLU A 33 1.71 -11.27 12.80
C GLU A 33 1.30 -11.21 11.33
N MET A 34 2.18 -10.68 10.48
CA MET A 34 1.98 -10.60 9.04
C MET A 34 2.61 -11.80 8.34
N GLY A 35 1.84 -12.47 7.48
CA GLY A 35 2.38 -13.57 6.70
C GLY A 35 1.39 -14.14 5.69
N THR A 36 1.92 -15.02 4.84
CA THR A 36 1.13 -15.81 3.89
C THR A 36 0.63 -17.07 4.57
N VAL A 37 -0.67 -17.32 4.51
CA VAL A 37 -1.26 -18.56 5.05
C VAL A 37 -0.71 -19.76 4.28
N LYS A 38 -0.07 -20.67 4.99
CA LYS A 38 0.47 -21.93 4.44
C LYS A 38 -0.41 -23.12 4.77
N GLN A 39 -0.96 -23.12 5.99
CA GLN A 39 -1.77 -24.25 6.46
C GLN A 39 -2.74 -23.78 7.54
N ILE A 40 -3.92 -24.37 7.58
CA ILE A 40 -4.91 -24.19 8.64
C ILE A 40 -5.23 -25.56 9.21
N ASN A 41 -5.00 -25.75 10.50
CA ASN A 41 -5.32 -26.97 11.24
C ASN A 41 -6.46 -26.69 12.23
N LEU A 42 -6.89 -27.73 12.93
CA LEU A 42 -7.95 -27.60 13.93
C LEU A 42 -7.59 -26.65 15.08
N ASN A 43 -6.32 -26.69 15.53
CA ASN A 43 -5.87 -25.98 16.71
C ASN A 43 -5.00 -24.76 16.42
N TYR A 44 -4.40 -24.67 15.23
CA TYR A 44 -3.48 -23.59 14.85
C TYR A 44 -3.50 -23.32 13.36
N THR A 45 -3.11 -22.10 13.01
CA THR A 45 -2.87 -21.63 11.65
C THR A 45 -1.38 -21.37 11.46
N VAL A 46 -0.81 -21.83 10.35
CA VAL A 46 0.59 -21.64 10.00
C VAL A 46 0.71 -20.54 8.95
N LEU A 47 1.51 -19.54 9.25
CA LEU A 47 1.89 -18.47 8.34
C LEU A 47 3.37 -18.61 7.97
N ALA A 48 3.74 -18.10 6.80
CA ALA A 48 5.12 -17.75 6.49
C ALA A 48 5.20 -16.22 6.40
N ASP A 49 6.06 -15.62 7.20
CA ASP A 49 6.28 -14.18 7.16
C ASP A 49 7.00 -13.75 5.84
N LEU A 50 7.27 -12.45 5.69
CA LEU A 50 7.94 -11.91 4.51
C LEU A 50 9.40 -12.37 4.37
N SER A 51 10.00 -12.89 5.45
CA SER A 51 11.36 -13.48 5.48
C SER A 51 11.33 -14.99 5.33
N ASN A 52 10.16 -15.58 5.05
CA ASN A 52 9.92 -17.02 4.96
C ASN A 52 10.14 -17.76 6.29
N VAL A 53 9.98 -17.08 7.43
CA VAL A 53 9.99 -17.69 8.75
C VAL A 53 8.60 -18.23 9.07
N GLN A 54 8.53 -19.45 9.62
CA GLN A 54 7.27 -20.05 10.02
C GLN A 54 6.76 -19.41 11.31
N VAL A 55 5.53 -18.90 11.25
CA VAL A 55 4.79 -18.40 12.40
C VAL A 55 3.58 -19.28 12.64
N ILE A 56 3.44 -19.82 13.86
CA ILE A 56 2.32 -20.67 14.27
C ILE A 56 1.43 -19.86 15.20
N VAL A 57 0.20 -19.60 14.77
CA VAL A 57 -0.80 -18.84 15.52
C VAL A 57 -1.87 -19.80 16.03
N PRO A 58 -2.06 -19.94 17.37
CA PRO A 58 -3.17 -20.72 17.91
C PRO A 58 -4.51 -20.17 17.41
N ASN A 59 -5.45 -21.07 17.08
CA ASN A 59 -6.75 -20.61 16.55
C ASN A 59 -7.57 -19.82 17.58
N SER A 60 -7.30 -19.96 18.87
CA SER A 60 -7.88 -19.08 19.90
C SER A 60 -7.52 -17.61 19.69
N GLU A 61 -6.28 -17.33 19.29
CA GLU A 61 -5.83 -15.96 18.95
C GLU A 61 -6.42 -15.46 17.63
N VAL A 62 -6.58 -16.37 16.66
CA VAL A 62 -7.25 -16.05 15.38
C VAL A 62 -8.70 -15.61 15.63
N TRP A 63 -9.41 -16.28 16.55
CA TRP A 63 -10.81 -15.98 16.87
C TRP A 63 -11.01 -14.70 17.69
N GLY A 64 -10.03 -14.35 18.52
CA GLY A 64 -10.10 -13.22 19.45
C GLY A 64 -9.60 -11.91 18.89
N ASN A 65 -8.93 -11.90 17.74
CA ASN A 65 -8.25 -10.73 17.19
C ASN A 65 -8.82 -10.27 15.82
N VAL A 66 -8.46 -9.06 15.44
CA VAL A 66 -8.76 -8.52 14.10
C VAL A 66 -7.91 -9.27 13.08
N ILE A 67 -8.54 -9.73 12.01
CA ILE A 67 -7.89 -10.34 10.86
C ILE A 67 -7.92 -9.34 9.71
N THR A 68 -6.74 -8.93 9.23
CA THR A 68 -6.61 -8.14 8.01
C THR A 68 -6.19 -9.05 6.86
N ASN A 69 -6.99 -9.10 5.79
CA ASN A 69 -6.69 -9.89 4.60
C ASN A 69 -6.42 -8.97 3.43
N TYR A 70 -5.18 -8.99 2.92
CA TYR A 70 -4.74 -8.16 1.80
C TYR A 70 -4.99 -8.78 0.42
N SER A 71 -5.42 -10.03 0.36
CA SER A 71 -5.57 -10.77 -0.90
C SER A 71 -7.01 -11.02 -1.31
N VAL A 72 -7.98 -10.84 -0.39
CA VAL A 72 -9.39 -11.13 -0.68
C VAL A 72 -10.01 -10.11 -1.65
N ASN A 73 -9.60 -8.86 -1.54
CA ASN A 73 -10.04 -7.82 -2.47
C ASN A 73 -9.13 -7.78 -3.69
N PRO A 74 -9.68 -7.79 -4.91
CA PRO A 74 -8.89 -7.84 -6.14
C PRO A 74 -8.07 -6.57 -6.37
N THR A 75 -8.48 -5.45 -5.80
CA THR A 75 -7.82 -4.15 -5.95
C THR A 75 -7.37 -3.58 -4.62
N ARG A 76 -6.29 -2.79 -4.64
CA ARG A 76 -5.77 -2.04 -3.50
C ARG A 76 -5.48 -0.61 -3.90
N ARG A 77 -5.66 0.32 -2.97
CA ARG A 77 -5.30 1.71 -3.16
C ARG A 77 -3.87 1.94 -2.67
N ALA A 78 -2.98 2.25 -3.60
CA ALA A 78 -1.65 2.75 -3.28
C ALA A 78 -1.72 4.24 -2.93
N GLU A 79 -0.91 4.65 -1.96
CA GLU A 79 -0.86 6.02 -1.47
C GLU A 79 0.60 6.47 -1.35
N TRP A 80 0.89 7.68 -1.82
CA TRP A 80 2.18 8.36 -1.70
C TRP A 80 1.99 9.79 -1.25
N THR A 81 3.04 10.33 -0.67
CA THR A 81 3.20 11.75 -0.44
C THR A 81 4.45 12.21 -1.18
N PHE A 82 4.30 13.13 -2.14
CA PHE A 82 5.41 13.73 -2.86
C PHE A 82 5.53 15.20 -2.46
N GLY A 83 6.67 15.57 -1.88
CA GLY A 83 6.96 16.95 -1.50
C GLY A 83 7.71 17.67 -2.60
N VAL A 84 7.26 18.86 -2.97
CA VAL A 84 7.93 19.75 -3.91
C VAL A 84 8.28 21.09 -3.24
N GLY A 85 9.28 21.80 -3.76
CA GLY A 85 9.71 23.08 -3.21
C GLY A 85 8.63 24.17 -3.33
N TYR A 86 8.63 25.12 -2.40
CA TYR A 86 7.69 26.26 -2.42
C TYR A 86 7.79 27.14 -3.66
N GLY A 87 8.95 27.13 -4.35
CA GLY A 87 9.15 27.84 -5.62
C GLY A 87 8.68 27.08 -6.86
N ALA A 88 8.26 25.83 -6.70
CA ALA A 88 7.84 24.99 -7.81
C ALA A 88 6.46 25.40 -8.36
N ASN A 89 6.26 25.21 -9.67
CA ASN A 89 4.93 25.33 -10.25
C ASN A 89 4.08 24.11 -9.91
N LEU A 90 3.12 24.27 -9.00
CA LEU A 90 2.30 23.18 -8.51
C LEU A 90 1.45 22.51 -9.59
N LYS A 91 1.00 23.25 -10.62
CA LYS A 91 0.25 22.67 -11.73
C LYS A 91 1.12 21.74 -12.57
N THR A 92 2.33 22.21 -12.89
CA THR A 92 3.32 21.38 -13.62
C THR A 92 3.69 20.14 -12.82
N ALA A 93 3.91 20.27 -11.50
CA ALA A 93 4.18 19.14 -10.63
C ALA A 93 3.04 18.12 -10.62
N GLU A 94 1.79 18.57 -10.49
CA GLU A 94 0.60 17.69 -10.54
C GLU A 94 0.50 16.96 -11.89
N GLU A 95 0.70 17.67 -13.00
CA GLU A 95 0.64 17.09 -14.35
C GLU A 95 1.71 16.03 -14.56
N ILE A 96 2.95 16.27 -14.09
CA ILE A 96 4.06 15.30 -14.15
C ILE A 96 3.72 14.06 -13.33
N ILE A 97 3.28 14.22 -12.08
CA ILE A 97 2.91 13.10 -11.19
C ILE A 97 1.78 12.30 -11.85
N ARG A 98 0.73 12.96 -12.32
CA ARG A 98 -0.43 12.34 -12.95
C ARG A 98 -0.04 11.56 -14.20
N SER A 99 0.67 12.19 -15.13
CA SER A 99 1.06 11.57 -16.39
C SER A 99 2.00 10.38 -16.17
N THR A 100 2.95 10.50 -15.24
CA THR A 100 3.90 9.41 -14.92
C THR A 100 3.20 8.19 -14.35
N ILE A 101 2.28 8.38 -13.41
CA ILE A 101 1.58 7.25 -12.77
C ILE A 101 0.58 6.63 -13.73
N MET A 102 -0.17 7.45 -14.47
CA MET A 102 -1.19 6.95 -15.39
C MET A 102 -0.64 6.37 -16.70
N ALA A 103 0.65 6.54 -16.97
CA ALA A 103 1.33 5.85 -18.07
C ALA A 103 1.66 4.38 -17.74
N ASP A 104 1.56 3.98 -16.48
CA ASP A 104 1.80 2.59 -16.06
C ASP A 104 0.50 1.77 -16.18
N GLU A 105 0.55 0.64 -16.89
CA GLU A 105 -0.62 -0.21 -17.16
C GLU A 105 -1.28 -0.79 -15.90
N ARG A 106 -0.56 -0.82 -14.78
CA ARG A 106 -1.07 -1.28 -13.48
C ARG A 106 -1.94 -0.25 -12.77
N ALA A 107 -1.87 1.03 -13.19
CA ALA A 107 -2.68 2.10 -12.62
C ALA A 107 -4.11 2.02 -13.15
N HIS A 108 -5.09 1.90 -12.27
CA HIS A 108 -6.49 1.90 -12.66
C HIS A 108 -6.98 3.35 -12.82
N ALA A 109 -7.69 3.61 -13.91
CA ALA A 109 -8.33 4.90 -14.18
C ALA A 109 -9.67 5.06 -13.43
N ASP A 110 -10.30 3.95 -13.05
CA ASP A 110 -11.52 3.90 -12.27
C ASP A 110 -11.30 3.04 -11.02
N PRO A 111 -11.52 3.54 -9.80
CA PRO A 111 -11.90 4.93 -9.45
C PRO A 111 -10.83 5.96 -9.82
N GLU A 112 -11.29 7.19 -10.13
CA GLU A 112 -10.42 8.29 -10.57
C GLU A 112 -9.26 8.51 -9.59
N PRO A 113 -8.02 8.65 -10.08
CA PRO A 113 -6.85 8.96 -9.26
C PRO A 113 -6.99 10.30 -8.54
N PHE A 114 -6.77 10.28 -7.24
CA PHE A 114 -6.73 11.48 -6.43
C PHE A 114 -5.29 12.01 -6.36
N ILE A 115 -5.07 13.22 -6.86
CA ILE A 115 -3.76 13.88 -6.83
C ILE A 115 -4.01 15.34 -6.49
N GLN A 116 -3.69 15.73 -5.25
CA GLN A 116 -3.92 17.09 -4.77
C GLN A 116 -2.90 17.49 -3.71
N VAL A 117 -2.69 18.80 -3.57
CA VAL A 117 -1.94 19.34 -2.42
C VAL A 117 -2.70 19.03 -1.14
N ASN A 118 -2.02 18.43 -0.20
CA ASN A 118 -2.60 18.00 1.07
C ASN A 118 -2.03 18.73 2.28
N ASN A 119 -0.76 19.12 2.21
CA ASN A 119 -0.10 19.76 3.34
C ASN A 119 0.95 20.76 2.88
N LEU A 120 1.18 21.77 3.72
CA LEU A 120 2.28 22.74 3.60
C LEU A 120 3.21 22.49 4.79
N ASN A 121 4.34 21.83 4.53
CA ASN A 121 5.35 21.52 5.53
C ASN A 121 6.42 22.60 5.65
N ASP A 122 7.36 22.45 6.59
CA ASP A 122 8.41 23.44 6.86
C ASP A 122 9.27 23.79 5.63
N SER A 123 9.45 22.85 4.70
CA SER A 123 10.31 23.03 3.53
C SER A 123 9.68 22.54 2.23
N SER A 124 8.49 21.95 2.27
CA SER A 124 7.82 21.36 1.10
C SER A 124 6.32 21.63 1.05
N VAL A 125 5.79 21.61 -0.16
CA VAL A 125 4.37 21.51 -0.46
C VAL A 125 4.11 20.05 -0.82
N ASP A 126 3.27 19.36 -0.05
CA ASP A 126 3.07 17.93 -0.20
C ASP A 126 1.81 17.61 -1.01
N PHE A 127 2.01 16.84 -2.07
CA PHE A 127 0.94 16.21 -2.83
C PHE A 127 0.58 14.88 -2.22
N LEU A 128 -0.69 14.67 -1.91
CA LEU A 128 -1.24 13.37 -1.59
C LEU A 128 -1.74 12.72 -2.89
N VAL A 129 -1.20 11.55 -3.17
CA VAL A 129 -1.48 10.78 -4.39
C VAL A 129 -2.08 9.44 -4.01
N ARG A 130 -3.26 9.14 -4.54
CA ARG A 130 -3.98 7.89 -4.29
C ARG A 130 -4.43 7.29 -5.61
N VAL A 131 -3.94 6.09 -5.91
CA VAL A 131 -4.26 5.38 -7.15
C VAL A 131 -4.57 3.92 -6.84
N TRP A 132 -5.57 3.38 -7.51
CA TRP A 132 -5.94 1.98 -7.40
C TRP A 132 -5.11 1.13 -8.35
N CYS A 133 -4.77 -0.07 -7.92
CA CYS A 133 -4.08 -1.09 -8.72
C CYS A 133 -4.54 -2.47 -8.30
N SER A 134 -4.17 -3.50 -9.07
CA SER A 134 -4.40 -4.88 -8.69
C SER A 134 -3.67 -5.23 -7.39
N ALA A 135 -4.30 -6.04 -6.53
CA ALA A 135 -3.72 -6.39 -5.22
C ALA A 135 -2.36 -7.09 -5.34
N GLY A 136 -2.18 -7.91 -6.38
CA GLY A 136 -0.91 -8.61 -6.64
C GLY A 136 0.23 -7.69 -7.04
N ASP A 137 -0.07 -6.57 -7.69
CA ASP A 137 0.92 -5.63 -8.20
C ASP A 137 1.28 -4.54 -7.18
N TYR A 138 0.56 -4.45 -6.07
CA TYR A 138 0.61 -3.34 -5.13
C TYR A 138 2.03 -2.95 -4.69
N PHE A 139 2.84 -3.91 -4.26
CA PHE A 139 4.17 -3.62 -3.73
C PHE A 139 5.14 -3.17 -4.83
N ALA A 140 5.14 -3.87 -5.96
CA ALA A 140 5.98 -3.53 -7.11
C ALA A 140 5.56 -2.17 -7.70
N PHE A 141 4.27 -1.97 -7.92
CA PHE A 141 3.72 -0.72 -8.42
C PHE A 141 4.06 0.45 -7.50
N LYS A 142 3.89 0.28 -6.18
CA LYS A 142 4.20 1.34 -5.21
C LYS A 142 5.68 1.72 -5.23
N ALA A 143 6.59 0.76 -5.27
CA ALA A 143 8.02 1.01 -5.30
C ALA A 143 8.48 1.67 -6.62
N ASP A 144 7.99 1.14 -7.77
CA ASP A 144 8.34 1.66 -9.08
C ASP A 144 7.86 3.11 -9.26
N MET A 145 6.63 3.42 -8.86
CA MET A 145 6.09 4.77 -8.97
C MET A 145 6.81 5.77 -8.08
N THR A 146 7.25 5.35 -6.90
CA THR A 146 8.08 6.21 -6.03
C THR A 146 9.34 6.67 -6.76
N ARG A 147 10.02 5.76 -7.47
CA ARG A 147 11.22 6.07 -8.25
C ARG A 147 10.90 6.87 -9.51
N LYS A 148 9.95 6.39 -10.33
CA LYS A 148 9.60 7.03 -11.62
C LYS A 148 9.11 8.46 -11.46
N VAL A 149 8.28 8.73 -10.44
CA VAL A 149 7.80 10.09 -10.16
C VAL A 149 8.95 11.00 -9.73
N LYS A 150 9.87 10.49 -8.90
CA LYS A 150 11.06 11.26 -8.52
C LYS A 150 11.90 11.64 -9.76
N GLU A 151 12.17 10.66 -10.63
CA GLU A 151 12.93 10.87 -11.87
C GLU A 151 12.20 11.88 -12.81
N ALA A 152 10.89 11.73 -12.97
CA ALA A 152 10.09 12.63 -13.81
C ALA A 152 10.00 14.07 -13.27
N LEU A 153 9.95 14.24 -11.95
CA LEU A 153 9.99 15.58 -11.32
C LEU A 153 11.34 16.26 -11.57
N ASP A 154 12.45 15.51 -11.45
CA ASP A 154 13.80 16.03 -11.75
C ASP A 154 13.92 16.45 -13.22
N GLU A 155 13.48 15.59 -14.15
CA GLU A 155 13.50 15.88 -15.60
C GLU A 155 12.61 17.08 -15.94
N GLY A 156 11.49 17.23 -15.24
CA GLY A 156 10.57 18.37 -15.38
C GLY A 156 11.04 19.66 -14.70
N GLY A 157 12.21 19.65 -14.06
CA GLY A 157 12.76 20.83 -13.36
C GLY A 157 11.98 21.22 -12.10
N VAL A 158 11.23 20.28 -11.52
CA VAL A 158 10.51 20.47 -10.25
C VAL A 158 11.42 20.08 -9.10
N ASP A 159 11.79 21.06 -8.28
CA ASP A 159 12.68 20.85 -7.15
C ASP A 159 12.02 20.03 -6.01
N ILE A 160 12.75 19.03 -5.54
CA ILE A 160 12.41 18.27 -4.32
C ILE A 160 13.32 18.81 -3.21
N PRO A 161 12.78 19.59 -2.28
CA PRO A 161 13.60 20.39 -1.38
C PRO A 161 14.29 19.53 -0.33
N PHE A 162 15.53 19.89 -0.01
CA PHE A 162 16.17 19.47 1.22
C PHE A 162 15.59 20.25 2.41
N PRO A 163 15.75 19.78 3.66
CA PRO A 163 15.40 20.55 4.84
C PRO A 163 16.11 21.92 4.80
N THR A 164 15.33 22.99 4.72
CA THR A 164 15.84 24.36 4.56
C THR A 164 15.79 25.09 5.90
N ARG A 165 16.86 25.83 6.23
CA ARG A 165 16.92 26.74 7.38
C ARG A 165 17.40 28.11 6.91
N THR A 166 16.67 29.15 7.26
CA THR A 166 17.10 30.53 7.04
C THR A 166 17.99 30.96 8.22
N ILE A 167 19.23 31.34 7.94
CA ILE A 167 20.14 31.89 8.93
C ILE A 167 20.11 33.41 8.75
N VAL A 168 19.66 34.10 9.80
CA VAL A 168 19.70 35.56 9.86
C VAL A 168 20.93 35.96 10.68
N GLN A 169 21.93 36.61 10.04
CA GLN A 169 23.03 37.21 10.76
C GLN A 169 22.58 38.60 11.26
N ALA A 170 22.64 38.80 12.56
CA ALA A 170 22.49 40.15 13.11
C ALA A 170 23.65 41.02 12.64
N ALA A 171 23.35 42.15 12.01
CA ALA A 171 24.37 43.16 11.74
C ALA A 171 24.78 43.77 13.09
N GLU A 172 26.10 43.82 13.39
CA GLU A 172 26.66 44.54 14.54
C GLU A 172 26.46 46.05 14.40
#